data_8018c73ed47092a6a36b22527680f87a
#
_entry.id   8018c73ed47092a6a36b22527680f87a
#
_cell.length_a   1.000
_cell.length_b   1.000
_cell.length_c   1.000
_cell.angle_alpha   90.00
_cell.angle_beta   90.00
_cell.angle_gamma   90.00
#
_symmetry.space_group_name_H-M   'P 1'
#
loop_
_entity.id
_entity.type
_entity.pdbx_description
1 polymer ?
#
loop_
_entity_poly.entity_id
_entity_poly.type
_entity_poly.pdbx_seq_one_letter_code
_entity_poly.pdbx_strand_id
1 'polypeptide(L)'
;MIAGVVARQQEFDIIHAHDWLTYPAGVHDKMVSGKPLCIHVHATDFDRSRGKVNPTVYSMEKNGMDYADCIMCVSDLTRRTVIEQYHQNPKKVFAMHNAVYPLSQEYQDIPRPDHSKEKIVTFLGRITMQKGPEYFVEAASLVLQRARNIRFVMAGSGDMMDAMINLAAERGIADRFHFPGFMKGKQVYEVYKNSDVFVMPSVSEPFGIAPLEAMQCGTPSIISKQSGCGEILDKVIKTDYWDIHAMADAIYSLCTNPALFQYLQEEGRKEVDGITWEKVGLRIRALYEDVLRNYGK
;
A
#
# COMPACT_ATOMS: atom_id res chain seq x y z
N MET A 1 -20.71 21.42 -15.10
CA MET A 1 -19.49 20.90 -14.44
C MET A 1 -18.31 21.21 -15.36
N ILE A 2 -17.15 21.63 -14.83
CA ILE A 2 -15.96 21.99 -15.64
C ILE A 2 -15.51 20.83 -16.55
N ALA A 3 -15.56 19.61 -16.02
CA ALA A 3 -15.22 18.40 -16.77
C ALA A 3 -15.95 18.30 -18.11
N GLY A 4 -17.28 18.51 -18.15
CA GLY A 4 -18.02 18.47 -19.40
C GLY A 4 -17.70 19.60 -20.40
N VAL A 5 -17.09 20.70 -19.94
CA VAL A 5 -16.53 21.72 -20.86
C VAL A 5 -15.25 21.19 -21.50
N VAL A 6 -14.38 20.58 -20.70
CA VAL A 6 -13.15 19.93 -21.18
C VAL A 6 -13.48 18.83 -22.18
N ALA A 7 -14.46 17.98 -21.89
CA ALA A 7 -14.87 16.88 -22.75
C ALA A 7 -15.40 17.34 -24.13
N ARG A 8 -15.95 18.57 -24.22
CA ARG A 8 -16.37 19.15 -25.51
C ARG A 8 -15.27 19.85 -26.28
N GLN A 9 -14.20 20.27 -25.60
CA GLN A 9 -13.13 21.07 -26.18
C GLN A 9 -11.87 20.25 -26.53
N GLN A 10 -11.75 19.04 -26.00
CA GLN A 10 -10.59 18.18 -26.20
C GLN A 10 -10.96 16.96 -27.04
N GLU A 11 -10.03 16.54 -27.90
CA GLU A 11 -10.12 15.27 -28.60
C GLU A 11 -9.46 14.17 -27.76
N PHE A 12 -10.18 13.09 -27.49
CA PHE A 12 -9.70 11.93 -26.75
C PHE A 12 -10.52 10.70 -27.14
N ASP A 13 -9.97 9.52 -26.91
CA ASP A 13 -10.60 8.23 -27.24
C ASP A 13 -11.22 7.56 -26.02
N ILE A 14 -10.68 7.79 -24.84
CA ILE A 14 -11.05 7.10 -23.60
C ILE A 14 -10.96 8.05 -22.40
N ILE A 15 -11.85 7.85 -21.43
CA ILE A 15 -11.85 8.58 -20.15
C ILE A 15 -11.27 7.64 -19.10
N HIS A 16 -10.33 8.14 -18.27
CA HIS A 16 -9.81 7.41 -17.13
C HIS A 16 -9.93 8.23 -15.86
N ALA A 17 -10.75 7.76 -14.93
CA ALA A 17 -11.02 8.42 -13.65
C ALA A 17 -10.45 7.60 -12.48
N HIS A 18 -9.79 8.28 -11.54
CA HIS A 18 -9.12 7.69 -10.39
C HIS A 18 -9.86 7.99 -9.09
N ASP A 19 -10.30 6.96 -8.39
CA ASP A 19 -11.02 7.00 -7.13
C ASP A 19 -12.34 7.83 -7.15
N TRP A 20 -13.13 7.67 -6.11
CA TRP A 20 -14.51 8.14 -6.03
C TRP A 20 -14.68 9.66 -6.22
N LEU A 21 -13.68 10.47 -5.85
CA LEU A 21 -13.72 11.93 -6.02
C LEU A 21 -13.77 12.35 -7.50
N THR A 22 -13.21 11.54 -8.40
CA THR A 22 -13.18 11.84 -9.84
C THR A 22 -14.26 11.11 -10.64
N TYR A 23 -14.90 10.08 -10.09
CA TYR A 23 -15.93 9.31 -10.80
C TYR A 23 -17.10 10.16 -11.30
N PRO A 24 -17.67 11.11 -10.52
CA PRO A 24 -18.74 11.96 -11.03
C PRO A 24 -18.34 12.79 -12.27
N ALA A 25 -17.07 13.22 -12.33
CA ALA A 25 -16.53 13.91 -13.51
C ALA A 25 -16.44 12.95 -14.71
N GLY A 26 -15.86 11.76 -14.51
CA GLY A 26 -15.76 10.75 -15.56
C GLY A 26 -17.11 10.29 -16.12
N VAL A 27 -18.10 10.08 -15.25
CA VAL A 27 -19.47 9.74 -15.65
C VAL A 27 -20.10 10.87 -16.49
N HIS A 28 -19.94 12.12 -16.04
CA HIS A 28 -20.44 13.27 -16.78
C HIS A 28 -19.76 13.40 -18.16
N ASP A 29 -18.44 13.21 -18.23
CA ASP A 29 -17.69 13.28 -19.48
C ASP A 29 -18.11 12.17 -20.45
N LYS A 30 -18.35 10.95 -19.96
CA LYS A 30 -18.94 9.87 -20.76
C LYS A 30 -20.28 10.25 -21.36
N MET A 31 -21.18 10.83 -20.55
CA MET A 31 -22.50 11.27 -21.01
C MET A 31 -22.41 12.37 -22.08
N VAL A 32 -21.43 13.27 -21.98
CA VAL A 32 -21.26 14.40 -22.91
C VAL A 32 -20.58 14.02 -24.20
N SER A 33 -19.55 13.15 -24.12
CA SER A 33 -18.69 12.80 -25.26
C SER A 33 -19.10 11.49 -25.96
N GLY A 34 -19.83 10.62 -25.30
CA GLY A 34 -20.12 9.26 -25.78
C GLY A 34 -18.91 8.34 -25.79
N LYS A 35 -17.80 8.72 -25.16
CA LYS A 35 -16.57 7.91 -25.09
C LYS A 35 -16.59 6.93 -23.92
N PRO A 36 -15.87 5.78 -24.01
CA PRO A 36 -15.83 4.80 -22.94
C PRO A 36 -15.14 5.35 -21.68
N LEU A 37 -15.64 4.91 -20.52
CA LEU A 37 -15.13 5.26 -19.20
C LEU A 37 -14.42 4.05 -18.57
N CYS A 38 -13.14 4.20 -18.30
CA CYS A 38 -12.38 3.36 -17.39
C CYS A 38 -12.26 4.04 -16.03
N ILE A 39 -12.45 3.31 -14.95
CA ILE A 39 -12.15 3.81 -13.61
C ILE A 39 -11.04 2.99 -12.97
N HIS A 40 -10.28 3.63 -12.09
CA HIS A 40 -9.22 3.00 -11.33
C HIS A 40 -9.50 3.13 -9.84
N VAL A 41 -9.62 2.00 -9.18
CA VAL A 41 -9.91 1.88 -7.75
C VAL A 41 -8.60 1.67 -7.01
N HIS A 42 -8.11 2.74 -6.34
CA HIS A 42 -6.92 2.66 -5.50
C HIS A 42 -7.24 2.24 -4.08
N ALA A 43 -8.43 2.56 -3.60
CA ALA A 43 -8.99 2.10 -2.34
C ALA A 43 -10.50 2.32 -2.33
N THR A 44 -11.22 1.49 -1.60
CA THR A 44 -12.65 1.66 -1.37
C THR A 44 -12.92 2.23 0.03
N ASP A 45 -14.14 2.65 0.28
CA ASP A 45 -14.52 3.08 1.63
C ASP A 45 -14.52 1.91 2.63
N PHE A 46 -14.67 0.66 2.18
CA PHE A 46 -14.50 -0.53 3.01
C PHE A 46 -13.10 -0.61 3.61
N ASP A 47 -12.06 -0.26 2.83
CA ASP A 47 -10.67 -0.25 3.29
C ASP A 47 -10.44 0.84 4.35
N ARG A 48 -11.02 2.03 4.14
CA ARG A 48 -10.81 3.21 5.00
C ARG A 48 -11.56 3.10 6.32
N SER A 49 -12.71 2.42 6.34
CA SER A 49 -13.66 2.38 7.46
C SER A 49 -13.70 1.07 8.24
N ARG A 50 -12.82 0.10 7.91
CA ARG A 50 -12.91 -1.28 8.42
C ARG A 50 -14.31 -1.89 8.21
N GLY A 51 -14.91 -1.63 7.06
CA GLY A 51 -16.22 -2.15 6.69
C GLY A 51 -17.42 -1.34 7.17
N LYS A 52 -17.23 -0.25 7.92
CA LYS A 52 -18.30 0.68 8.33
C LYS A 52 -18.44 1.81 7.31
N VAL A 53 -18.86 1.47 6.10
CA VAL A 53 -18.87 2.40 4.98
C VAL A 53 -19.79 3.61 5.18
N ASN A 54 -19.33 4.77 4.71
CA ASN A 54 -20.15 5.96 4.60
C ASN A 54 -21.14 5.81 3.43
N PRO A 55 -22.46 5.89 3.65
CA PRO A 55 -23.45 5.66 2.60
C PRO A 55 -23.29 6.58 1.38
N THR A 56 -22.88 7.83 1.60
CA THR A 56 -22.66 8.80 0.52
C THR A 56 -21.46 8.41 -0.35
N VAL A 57 -20.34 8.05 0.28
CA VAL A 57 -19.14 7.60 -0.42
C VAL A 57 -19.42 6.31 -1.18
N TYR A 58 -20.05 5.33 -0.53
CA TYR A 58 -20.46 4.06 -1.17
C TYR A 58 -21.34 4.31 -2.41
N SER A 59 -22.32 5.23 -2.30
CA SER A 59 -23.19 5.56 -3.42
C SER A 59 -22.42 6.18 -4.59
N MET A 60 -21.45 7.05 -4.31
CA MET A 60 -20.60 7.66 -5.34
C MET A 60 -19.66 6.63 -5.99
N GLU A 61 -19.02 5.77 -5.18
CA GLU A 61 -18.18 4.69 -5.67
C GLU A 61 -19.00 3.75 -6.57
N LYS A 62 -20.14 3.27 -6.07
CA LYS A 62 -21.04 2.38 -6.81
C LYS A 62 -21.53 3.00 -8.11
N ASN A 63 -21.97 4.25 -8.09
CA ASN A 63 -22.42 4.95 -9.28
C ASN A 63 -21.31 5.02 -10.35
N GLY A 64 -20.10 5.42 -9.97
CA GLY A 64 -18.97 5.42 -10.89
C GLY A 64 -18.69 4.03 -11.48
N MET A 65 -18.72 2.99 -10.65
CA MET A 65 -18.53 1.61 -11.07
C MET A 65 -19.64 1.12 -12.01
N ASP A 66 -20.90 1.47 -11.75
CA ASP A 66 -22.05 1.06 -12.58
C ASP A 66 -21.94 1.64 -14.00
N TYR A 67 -21.51 2.91 -14.13
CA TYR A 67 -21.34 3.59 -15.42
C TYR A 67 -20.06 3.24 -16.17
N ALA A 68 -19.08 2.67 -15.50
CA ALA A 68 -17.81 2.30 -16.11
C ALA A 68 -17.93 1.12 -17.06
N ASP A 69 -17.25 1.21 -18.21
CA ASP A 69 -17.08 0.10 -19.17
C ASP A 69 -15.96 -0.85 -18.72
N CYS A 70 -14.99 -0.32 -17.98
CA CYS A 70 -13.86 -1.04 -17.42
C CYS A 70 -13.54 -0.55 -16.01
N ILE A 71 -13.24 -1.46 -15.10
CA ILE A 71 -12.85 -1.17 -13.73
C ILE A 71 -11.47 -1.82 -13.48
N MET A 72 -10.48 -0.99 -13.21
CA MET A 72 -9.15 -1.41 -12.80
C MET A 72 -9.04 -1.33 -11.29
N CYS A 73 -8.52 -2.36 -10.65
CA CYS A 73 -8.29 -2.43 -9.22
C CYS A 73 -6.80 -2.67 -8.96
N VAL A 74 -6.23 -2.02 -7.96
CA VAL A 74 -4.78 -2.12 -7.66
C VAL A 74 -4.34 -3.49 -7.15
N SER A 75 -5.27 -4.42 -6.92
CA SER A 75 -5.01 -5.79 -6.48
C SER A 75 -6.20 -6.71 -6.74
N ASP A 76 -6.01 -8.02 -6.67
CA ASP A 76 -7.12 -8.99 -6.63
C ASP A 76 -7.92 -8.88 -5.33
N LEU A 77 -7.32 -8.46 -4.21
CA LEU A 77 -8.01 -8.13 -2.97
C LEU A 77 -9.05 -7.03 -3.22
N THR A 78 -8.65 -5.91 -3.81
CA THR A 78 -9.57 -4.80 -4.16
C THR A 78 -10.58 -5.24 -5.22
N ARG A 79 -10.15 -6.04 -6.21
CA ARG A 79 -11.04 -6.61 -7.23
C ARG A 79 -12.17 -7.43 -6.62
N ARG A 80 -11.86 -8.30 -5.65
CA ARG A 80 -12.88 -9.09 -4.92
C ARG A 80 -13.87 -8.17 -4.20
N THR A 81 -13.38 -7.16 -3.48
CA THR A 81 -14.24 -6.17 -2.81
C THR A 81 -15.19 -5.49 -3.80
N VAL A 82 -14.70 -5.06 -4.97
CA VAL A 82 -15.51 -4.43 -6.02
C VAL A 82 -16.59 -5.38 -6.56
N ILE A 83 -16.26 -6.64 -6.78
CA ILE A 83 -17.22 -7.62 -7.27
C ILE A 83 -18.27 -7.96 -6.19
N GLU A 84 -17.84 -8.24 -4.96
CA GLU A 84 -18.69 -8.76 -3.90
C GLU A 84 -19.50 -7.67 -3.20
N GLN A 85 -18.87 -6.53 -2.88
CA GLN A 85 -19.49 -5.47 -2.08
C GLN A 85 -20.23 -4.42 -2.92
N TYR A 86 -19.74 -4.15 -4.15
CA TYR A 86 -20.38 -3.22 -5.09
C TYR A 86 -21.18 -3.95 -6.18
N HIS A 87 -21.21 -5.29 -6.15
CA HIS A 87 -21.96 -6.14 -7.06
C HIS A 87 -21.65 -5.88 -8.54
N GLN A 88 -20.37 -5.67 -8.84
CA GLN A 88 -19.95 -5.42 -10.22
C GLN A 88 -19.76 -6.70 -11.02
N ASN A 89 -20.04 -6.63 -12.33
CA ASN A 89 -19.84 -7.74 -13.24
C ASN A 89 -18.33 -8.10 -13.31
N PRO A 90 -17.91 -9.32 -12.95
CA PRO A 90 -16.50 -9.72 -12.97
C PRO A 90 -15.81 -9.58 -14.33
N LYS A 91 -16.58 -9.58 -15.43
CA LYS A 91 -16.04 -9.46 -16.80
C LYS A 91 -15.49 -8.08 -17.13
N LYS A 92 -15.89 -7.03 -16.38
CA LYS A 92 -15.36 -5.67 -16.56
C LYS A 92 -14.40 -5.23 -15.45
N VAL A 93 -14.05 -6.13 -14.50
CA VAL A 93 -13.19 -5.80 -13.34
C VAL A 93 -11.85 -6.54 -13.44
N PHE A 94 -10.75 -5.79 -13.48
CA PHE A 94 -9.41 -6.29 -13.74
C PHE A 94 -8.45 -5.86 -12.61
N ALA A 95 -7.56 -6.76 -12.19
CA ALA A 95 -6.47 -6.41 -11.27
C ALA A 95 -5.28 -5.82 -12.06
N MET A 96 -4.88 -4.60 -11.69
CA MET A 96 -3.74 -3.86 -12.22
C MET A 96 -2.85 -3.45 -11.05
N HIS A 97 -1.96 -4.34 -10.63
CA HIS A 97 -1.05 -4.09 -9.52
C HIS A 97 -0.19 -2.85 -9.77
N ASN A 98 0.02 -2.05 -8.72
CA ASN A 98 0.95 -0.93 -8.78
C ASN A 98 2.40 -1.42 -8.90
N ALA A 99 3.30 -0.48 -9.14
CA ALA A 99 4.74 -0.72 -9.21
C ALA A 99 5.48 0.36 -8.41
N VAL A 100 6.80 0.31 -8.46
CA VAL A 100 7.68 1.36 -7.93
C VAL A 100 8.52 1.96 -9.04
N TYR A 101 8.94 3.21 -8.85
CA TYR A 101 9.97 3.81 -9.69
C TYR A 101 11.34 3.26 -9.29
N PRO A 102 12.27 3.12 -10.25
CA PRO A 102 13.64 2.82 -9.91
C PRO A 102 14.20 3.83 -8.90
N LEU A 103 14.95 3.33 -7.92
CA LEU A 103 15.55 4.20 -6.91
C LEU A 103 16.52 5.17 -7.58
N SER A 104 16.34 6.48 -7.38
CA SER A 104 17.23 7.50 -7.93
C SER A 104 18.64 7.36 -7.36
N GLN A 105 19.65 7.84 -8.10
CA GLN A 105 21.05 7.78 -7.66
C GLN A 105 21.25 8.45 -6.30
N GLU A 106 20.61 9.59 -6.05
CA GLU A 106 20.64 10.30 -4.77
C GLU A 106 20.20 9.40 -3.59
N TYR A 107 19.20 8.54 -3.82
CA TYR A 107 18.69 7.64 -2.78
C TYR A 107 19.49 6.34 -2.70
N GLN A 108 20.11 5.90 -3.81
CA GLN A 108 21.06 4.77 -3.79
C GLN A 108 22.28 5.10 -2.93
N ASP A 109 22.78 6.34 -3.01
CA ASP A 109 24.00 6.82 -2.34
C ASP A 109 23.79 7.06 -0.82
N ILE A 110 22.57 6.98 -0.30
CA ILE A 110 22.32 7.04 1.15
C ILE A 110 23.02 5.86 1.81
N PRO A 111 23.97 6.10 2.75
CA PRO A 111 24.68 5.03 3.41
C PRO A 111 23.76 4.20 4.30
N ARG A 112 24.00 2.90 4.38
CA ARG A 112 23.37 2.05 5.37
C ARG A 112 24.26 1.97 6.60
N PRO A 113 23.77 2.38 7.78
CA PRO A 113 24.56 2.29 9.02
C PRO A 113 24.84 0.85 9.45
N ASP A 114 25.89 0.66 10.23
CA ASP A 114 26.14 -0.61 10.91
C ASP A 114 25.27 -0.72 12.18
N HIS A 115 24.32 -1.63 12.13
CA HIS A 115 23.42 -1.96 13.24
C HIS A 115 23.82 -3.26 13.95
N SER A 116 25.11 -3.58 14.00
CA SER A 116 25.61 -4.78 14.68
C SER A 116 25.27 -4.81 16.17
N LYS A 117 25.18 -3.63 16.81
CA LYS A 117 24.92 -3.50 18.25
C LYS A 117 23.43 -3.34 18.59
N GLU A 118 22.67 -2.62 17.78
CA GLU A 118 21.24 -2.35 18.01
C GLU A 118 20.50 -2.44 16.68
N LYS A 119 19.47 -3.28 16.60
CA LYS A 119 18.62 -3.44 15.41
C LYS A 119 17.50 -2.41 15.38
N ILE A 120 17.12 -1.96 14.19
CA ILE A 120 16.04 -0.99 13.99
C ILE A 120 14.90 -1.63 13.23
N VAL A 121 13.72 -1.64 13.83
CA VAL A 121 12.47 -2.15 13.25
C VAL A 121 11.52 -0.97 13.03
N THR A 122 11.04 -0.80 11.80
CA THR A 122 10.33 0.42 11.40
C THR A 122 8.92 0.13 10.88
N PHE A 123 7.97 0.90 11.36
CA PHE A 123 6.68 1.19 10.75
C PHE A 123 6.77 2.58 10.09
N LEU A 124 6.34 2.70 8.83
CA LEU A 124 6.26 3.97 8.14
C LEU A 124 4.95 4.09 7.38
N GLY A 125 4.17 5.14 7.68
CA GLY A 125 2.88 5.37 7.03
C GLY A 125 1.96 6.28 7.84
N ARG A 126 0.70 6.37 7.39
CA ARG A 126 -0.34 7.06 8.17
C ARG A 126 -0.59 6.27 9.46
N ILE A 127 -0.59 6.96 10.61
CA ILE A 127 -0.85 6.34 11.91
C ILE A 127 -2.36 6.38 12.16
N THR A 128 -3.06 5.48 11.48
CA THR A 128 -4.52 5.37 11.46
C THR A 128 -4.95 3.94 11.66
N MET A 129 -6.21 3.73 12.03
CA MET A 129 -6.81 2.43 12.24
C MET A 129 -6.63 1.44 11.06
N GLN A 130 -6.65 1.95 9.82
CA GLN A 130 -6.44 1.14 8.61
C GLN A 130 -5.04 0.50 8.57
N LYS A 131 -4.02 1.21 9.07
CA LYS A 131 -2.62 0.77 9.03
C LYS A 131 -2.20 -0.12 10.21
N GLY A 132 -3.06 -0.28 11.23
CA GLY A 132 -2.87 -1.19 12.35
C GLY A 132 -1.64 -0.89 13.22
N PRO A 133 -1.36 0.39 13.58
CA PRO A 133 -0.16 0.73 14.35
C PRO A 133 -0.17 0.08 15.74
N GLU A 134 -1.35 -0.20 16.31
CA GLU A 134 -1.50 -0.88 17.57
C GLU A 134 -0.89 -2.30 17.57
N TYR A 135 -1.04 -3.04 16.46
CA TYR A 135 -0.46 -4.39 16.33
C TYR A 135 1.07 -4.34 16.28
N PHE A 136 1.64 -3.27 15.69
CA PHE A 136 3.08 -3.06 15.70
C PHE A 136 3.63 -2.82 17.11
N VAL A 137 2.95 -2.00 17.93
CA VAL A 137 3.36 -1.73 19.32
C VAL A 137 3.23 -3.00 20.18
N GLU A 138 2.15 -3.76 20.02
CA GLU A 138 1.96 -5.01 20.75
C GLU A 138 3.01 -6.06 20.37
N ALA A 139 3.30 -6.22 19.08
CA ALA A 139 4.37 -7.12 18.63
C ALA A 139 5.75 -6.69 19.17
N ALA A 140 6.03 -5.37 19.18
CA ALA A 140 7.26 -4.83 19.76
C ALA A 140 7.41 -5.17 21.25
N SER A 141 6.31 -5.13 22.01
CA SER A 141 6.30 -5.52 23.43
C SER A 141 6.75 -6.98 23.62
N LEU A 142 6.25 -7.91 22.79
CA LEU A 142 6.65 -9.31 22.82
C LEU A 142 8.11 -9.52 22.40
N VAL A 143 8.57 -8.81 21.37
CA VAL A 143 9.97 -8.87 20.92
C VAL A 143 10.94 -8.41 22.01
N LEU A 144 10.63 -7.30 22.69
CA LEU A 144 11.48 -6.70 23.72
C LEU A 144 11.57 -7.53 25.01
N GLN A 145 10.66 -8.46 25.24
CA GLN A 145 10.78 -9.48 26.29
C GLN A 145 11.90 -10.48 25.99
N ARG A 146 12.24 -10.69 24.72
CA ARG A 146 13.22 -11.68 24.23
C ARG A 146 14.58 -11.04 23.88
N ALA A 147 14.58 -9.81 23.36
CA ALA A 147 15.79 -9.11 22.93
C ALA A 147 15.67 -7.60 23.19
N ARG A 148 16.53 -7.07 24.04
CA ARG A 148 16.53 -5.64 24.42
C ARG A 148 17.38 -4.76 23.49
N ASN A 149 18.15 -5.33 22.60
CA ASN A 149 18.99 -4.61 21.63
C ASN A 149 18.25 -4.29 20.32
N ILE A 150 16.96 -4.08 20.42
CA ILE A 150 16.09 -3.71 19.28
C ILE A 150 15.39 -2.39 19.62
N ARG A 151 15.41 -1.47 18.66
CA ARG A 151 14.70 -0.18 18.71
C ARG A 151 13.60 -0.18 17.67
N PHE A 152 12.49 0.44 18.02
CA PHE A 152 11.32 0.56 17.16
C PHE A 152 11.15 2.00 16.71
N VAL A 153 10.86 2.21 15.44
CA VAL A 153 10.59 3.52 14.84
C VAL A 153 9.17 3.50 14.28
N MET A 154 8.34 4.43 14.70
CA MET A 154 7.01 4.67 14.12
C MET A 154 7.00 6.03 13.45
N ALA A 155 7.30 6.03 12.14
CA ALA A 155 7.38 7.24 11.32
C ALA A 155 6.05 7.51 10.61
N GLY A 156 5.58 8.74 10.69
CA GLY A 156 4.33 9.18 10.07
C GLY A 156 3.52 10.12 10.93
N SER A 157 2.28 10.33 10.55
CA SER A 157 1.29 11.10 11.30
C SER A 157 -0.10 10.50 11.14
N GLY A 158 -1.00 10.81 12.06
CA GLY A 158 -2.39 10.33 12.03
C GLY A 158 -3.08 10.50 13.37
N ASP A 159 -4.35 10.22 13.38
CA ASP A 159 -5.24 10.36 14.54
C ASP A 159 -4.94 9.40 15.70
N MET A 160 -4.16 8.34 15.44
CA MET A 160 -3.76 7.39 16.48
C MET A 160 -2.38 7.66 17.08
N MET A 161 -1.65 8.73 16.69
CA MET A 161 -0.28 8.97 17.17
C MET A 161 -0.19 9.00 18.69
N ASP A 162 -1.00 9.84 19.35
CA ASP A 162 -0.99 9.97 20.81
C ASP A 162 -1.37 8.65 21.51
N ALA A 163 -2.33 7.93 20.94
CA ALA A 163 -2.71 6.62 21.44
C ALA A 163 -1.55 5.60 21.38
N MET A 164 -0.73 5.64 20.32
CA MET A 164 0.42 4.74 20.18
C MET A 164 1.56 5.09 21.14
N ILE A 165 1.80 6.37 21.38
CA ILE A 165 2.77 6.83 22.40
C ILE A 165 2.34 6.34 23.78
N ASN A 166 1.07 6.52 24.14
CA ASN A 166 0.51 6.06 25.41
C ASN A 166 0.57 4.53 25.53
N LEU A 167 0.22 3.79 24.47
CA LEU A 167 0.29 2.33 24.47
C LEU A 167 1.73 1.84 24.68
N ALA A 168 2.73 2.45 24.05
CA ALA A 168 4.13 2.11 24.27
C ALA A 168 4.56 2.37 25.73
N ALA A 169 4.06 3.43 26.36
CA ALA A 169 4.31 3.72 27.78
C ALA A 169 3.61 2.70 28.69
N GLU A 170 2.35 2.36 28.42
CA GLU A 170 1.60 1.35 29.17
C GLU A 170 2.26 -0.05 29.12
N ARG A 171 2.87 -0.39 27.97
CA ARG A 171 3.64 -1.63 27.81
C ARG A 171 5.05 -1.56 28.40
N GLY A 172 5.47 -0.39 28.93
CA GLY A 172 6.79 -0.20 29.55
C GLY A 172 7.94 -0.27 28.55
N ILE A 173 7.71 0.15 27.29
CA ILE A 173 8.68 0.09 26.18
C ILE A 173 8.90 1.44 25.50
N ALA A 174 8.42 2.52 26.06
CA ALA A 174 8.54 3.85 25.45
C ALA A 174 9.99 4.28 25.22
N ASP A 175 10.94 3.85 26.07
CA ASP A 175 12.39 4.08 25.93
C ASP A 175 13.00 3.38 24.70
N ARG A 176 12.28 2.43 24.10
CA ARG A 176 12.67 1.67 22.91
C ARG A 176 11.98 2.15 21.64
N PHE A 177 11.06 3.10 21.75
CA PHE A 177 10.36 3.69 20.61
C PHE A 177 10.91 5.07 20.26
N HIS A 178 10.94 5.35 18.95
CA HIS A 178 11.19 6.67 18.39
C HIS A 178 10.03 7.04 17.46
N PHE A 179 9.47 8.24 17.67
CA PHE A 179 8.36 8.79 16.90
C PHE A 179 8.82 10.07 16.18
N PRO A 180 9.47 9.95 15.01
CA PRO A 180 10.04 11.12 14.32
C PRO A 180 9.01 12.03 13.67
N GLY A 181 7.73 11.64 13.62
CA GLY A 181 6.67 12.38 12.96
C GLY A 181 6.60 12.12 11.45
N PHE A 182 5.98 13.03 10.71
CA PHE A 182 5.76 12.91 9.27
C PHE A 182 7.07 13.06 8.48
N MET A 183 7.30 12.14 7.55
CA MET A 183 8.47 12.10 6.67
C MET A 183 8.09 12.30 5.22
N LYS A 184 8.95 12.95 4.43
CA LYS A 184 8.74 13.19 2.99
C LYS A 184 10.05 13.17 2.21
N GLY A 185 9.93 12.83 0.92
CA GLY A 185 11.06 12.82 -0.01
C GLY A 185 12.23 11.97 0.51
N LYS A 186 13.43 12.52 0.52
CA LYS A 186 14.66 11.82 0.94
C LYS A 186 14.57 11.21 2.34
N GLN A 187 13.88 11.86 3.28
CA GLN A 187 13.72 11.36 4.65
C GLN A 187 13.09 9.97 4.71
N VAL A 188 12.15 9.67 3.81
CA VAL A 188 11.52 8.35 3.71
C VAL A 188 12.55 7.26 3.39
N TYR A 189 13.42 7.53 2.42
CA TYR A 189 14.48 6.60 2.02
C TYR A 189 15.59 6.48 3.06
N GLU A 190 15.90 7.58 3.78
CA GLU A 190 16.79 7.56 4.92
C GLU A 190 16.25 6.65 6.03
N VAL A 191 14.95 6.73 6.32
CA VAL A 191 14.31 5.83 7.29
C VAL A 191 14.40 4.37 6.84
N TYR A 192 14.09 4.06 5.57
CA TYR A 192 14.22 2.68 5.07
C TYR A 192 15.67 2.18 5.14
N LYS A 193 16.64 2.98 4.68
CA LYS A 193 18.07 2.62 4.72
C LYS A 193 18.60 2.43 6.15
N ASN A 194 18.03 3.17 7.11
CA ASN A 194 18.36 3.05 8.53
C ASN A 194 17.60 1.93 9.24
N SER A 195 16.81 1.13 8.52
CA SER A 195 16.01 0.05 9.12
C SER A 195 16.59 -1.32 8.80
N ASP A 196 16.58 -2.22 9.78
CA ASP A 196 16.86 -3.64 9.57
C ASP A 196 15.61 -4.40 9.12
N VAL A 197 14.43 -4.00 9.61
CA VAL A 197 13.15 -4.62 9.27
C VAL A 197 12.10 -3.55 9.08
N PHE A 198 11.34 -3.64 7.99
CA PHE A 198 10.13 -2.86 7.77
C PHE A 198 8.90 -3.69 8.08
N VAL A 199 7.93 -3.13 8.80
CA VAL A 199 6.68 -3.83 9.18
C VAL A 199 5.47 -3.03 8.74
N MET A 200 4.58 -3.65 7.98
CA MET A 200 3.30 -3.08 7.55
C MET A 200 2.14 -3.97 8.02
N PRO A 201 1.63 -3.77 9.25
CA PRO A 201 0.59 -4.60 9.85
C PRO A 201 -0.82 -4.12 9.50
N SER A 202 -1.02 -3.66 8.26
CA SER A 202 -2.27 -3.05 7.83
C SER A 202 -3.46 -4.00 7.95
N VAL A 203 -4.57 -3.50 8.49
CA VAL A 203 -5.84 -4.23 8.61
C VAL A 203 -6.47 -4.44 7.24
N SER A 204 -6.36 -3.43 6.37
CA SER A 204 -6.73 -3.49 4.97
C SER A 204 -5.80 -2.58 4.17
N GLU A 205 -5.05 -3.18 3.26
CA GLU A 205 -4.13 -2.46 2.39
C GLU A 205 -4.43 -2.81 0.94
N PRO A 206 -5.09 -1.94 0.20
CA PRO A 206 -5.48 -2.21 -1.20
C PRO A 206 -4.31 -2.66 -2.07
N PHE A 207 -3.15 -2.04 -1.91
CA PHE A 207 -1.90 -2.50 -2.51
C PHE A 207 -0.74 -2.45 -1.52
N GLY A 208 -0.23 -1.25 -1.18
CA GLY A 208 0.92 -1.05 -0.30
C GLY A 208 2.23 -0.91 -1.07
N ILE A 209 2.60 0.33 -1.42
CA ILE A 209 3.87 0.63 -2.11
C ILE A 209 5.05 0.61 -1.12
N ALA A 210 4.83 0.97 0.12
CA ALA A 210 5.87 1.10 1.15
C ALA A 210 6.78 -0.14 1.33
N PRO A 211 6.27 -1.39 1.32
CA PRO A 211 7.14 -2.56 1.37
C PRO A 211 8.07 -2.67 0.15
N LEU A 212 7.59 -2.30 -1.04
CA LEU A 212 8.40 -2.33 -2.26
C LEU A 212 9.55 -1.30 -2.17
N GLU A 213 9.24 -0.08 -1.70
CA GLU A 213 10.25 0.97 -1.46
C GLU A 213 11.29 0.55 -0.42
N ALA A 214 10.85 -0.07 0.69
CA ALA A 214 11.74 -0.60 1.71
C ALA A 214 12.68 -1.68 1.14
N MET A 215 12.13 -2.62 0.35
CA MET A 215 12.89 -3.69 -0.29
C MET A 215 13.90 -3.15 -1.32
N GLN A 216 13.56 -2.11 -2.11
CA GLN A 216 14.51 -1.41 -2.97
C GLN A 216 15.69 -0.83 -2.18
N CYS A 217 15.43 -0.36 -0.96
CA CYS A 217 16.46 0.12 -0.04
C CYS A 217 17.26 -1.02 0.63
N GLY A 218 16.95 -2.28 0.32
CA GLY A 218 17.57 -3.44 0.93
C GLY A 218 17.08 -3.72 2.36
N THR A 219 15.85 -3.35 2.68
CA THR A 219 15.23 -3.57 3.99
C THR A 219 14.16 -4.65 3.89
N PRO A 220 14.40 -5.85 4.47
CA PRO A 220 13.42 -6.93 4.49
C PRO A 220 12.11 -6.49 5.10
N SER A 221 11.00 -6.95 4.53
CA SER A 221 9.66 -6.50 4.89
C SER A 221 8.81 -7.62 5.47
N ILE A 222 8.06 -7.29 6.53
CA ILE A 222 6.97 -8.09 7.08
C ILE A 222 5.67 -7.37 6.76
N ILE A 223 4.73 -8.04 6.11
CA ILE A 223 3.46 -7.45 5.70
C ILE A 223 2.27 -8.26 6.23
N SER A 224 1.13 -7.61 6.39
CA SER A 224 -0.10 -8.36 6.62
C SER A 224 -0.53 -9.10 5.36
N LYS A 225 -1.13 -10.28 5.52
CA LYS A 225 -1.78 -11.03 4.43
C LYS A 225 -2.94 -10.26 3.79
N GLN A 226 -3.46 -9.25 4.50
CA GLN A 226 -4.53 -8.36 4.06
C GLN A 226 -3.98 -7.17 3.24
N SER A 227 -2.88 -7.39 2.53
CA SER A 227 -2.19 -6.38 1.69
C SER A 227 -2.06 -6.86 0.26
N GLY A 228 -2.54 -6.05 -0.70
CA GLY A 228 -2.55 -6.41 -2.12
C GLY A 228 -1.16 -6.60 -2.72
N CYS A 229 -0.12 -5.92 -2.22
CA CYS A 229 1.26 -6.16 -2.67
C CYS A 229 1.73 -7.59 -2.36
N GLY A 230 1.14 -8.25 -1.35
CA GLY A 230 1.43 -9.64 -1.03
C GLY A 230 1.05 -10.63 -2.13
N GLU A 231 0.24 -10.22 -3.12
CA GLU A 231 -0.14 -11.04 -4.28
C GLU A 231 1.02 -11.20 -5.28
N ILE A 232 1.96 -10.25 -5.27
CA ILE A 232 3.08 -10.20 -6.21
C ILE A 232 4.46 -10.24 -5.55
N LEU A 233 4.51 -10.26 -4.22
CA LEU A 233 5.76 -10.34 -3.44
C LEU A 233 5.88 -11.71 -2.77
N ASP A 234 6.93 -12.46 -3.11
CA ASP A 234 7.26 -13.74 -2.50
C ASP A 234 8.42 -13.65 -1.48
N LYS A 235 9.26 -12.62 -1.61
CA LYS A 235 10.43 -12.39 -0.74
C LYS A 235 10.12 -11.47 0.44
N VAL A 236 8.94 -11.67 1.03
CA VAL A 236 8.46 -10.98 2.24
C VAL A 236 7.91 -12.01 3.23
N ILE A 237 7.92 -11.68 4.52
CA ILE A 237 7.22 -12.50 5.51
C ILE A 237 5.76 -12.00 5.60
N LYS A 238 4.80 -12.91 5.49
CA LYS A 238 3.36 -12.59 5.53
C LYS A 238 2.74 -13.15 6.81
N THR A 239 2.16 -12.27 7.63
CA THR A 239 1.42 -12.63 8.85
C THR A 239 -0.01 -12.12 8.78
N ASP A 240 -0.92 -12.68 9.54
CA ASP A 240 -2.21 -12.02 9.74
C ASP A 240 -2.00 -10.81 10.66
N TYR A 241 -2.66 -9.67 10.38
CA TYR A 241 -2.42 -8.44 11.15
C TYR A 241 -2.75 -8.59 12.64
N TRP A 242 -3.71 -9.46 12.97
CA TRP A 242 -4.12 -9.76 14.35
C TRP A 242 -3.24 -10.79 15.06
N ASP A 243 -2.41 -11.52 14.33
CA ASP A 243 -1.49 -12.51 14.91
C ASP A 243 -0.19 -11.83 15.37
N ILE A 244 -0.29 -11.19 16.52
CA ILE A 244 0.79 -10.45 17.16
C ILE A 244 1.99 -11.36 17.45
N HIS A 245 1.74 -12.62 17.81
CA HIS A 245 2.81 -13.58 18.09
C HIS A 245 3.59 -13.96 16.84
N ALA A 246 2.91 -14.29 15.75
CA ALA A 246 3.57 -14.56 14.47
C ALA A 246 4.36 -13.34 13.96
N MET A 247 3.81 -12.13 14.12
CA MET A 247 4.51 -10.89 13.77
C MET A 247 5.75 -10.67 14.64
N ALA A 248 5.65 -10.87 15.95
CA ALA A 248 6.80 -10.78 16.87
C ALA A 248 7.87 -11.82 16.56
N ASP A 249 7.50 -13.06 16.25
CA ASP A 249 8.43 -14.12 15.85
C ASP A 249 9.13 -13.80 14.53
N ALA A 250 8.42 -13.24 13.55
CA ALA A 250 8.99 -12.78 12.29
C ALA A 250 10.02 -11.65 12.50
N ILE A 251 9.67 -10.64 13.31
CA ILE A 251 10.59 -9.53 13.66
C ILE A 251 11.83 -10.09 14.37
N TYR A 252 11.63 -10.91 15.39
CA TYR A 252 12.72 -11.49 16.15
C TYR A 252 13.65 -12.33 15.26
N SER A 253 13.09 -13.15 14.39
CA SER A 253 13.86 -13.99 13.47
C SER A 253 14.71 -13.17 12.51
N LEU A 254 14.18 -12.10 11.92
CA LEU A 254 14.94 -11.21 11.05
C LEU A 254 16.04 -10.45 11.79
N CYS A 255 15.81 -10.07 13.05
CA CYS A 255 16.80 -9.36 13.85
C CYS A 255 17.94 -10.27 14.36
N THR A 256 17.69 -11.59 14.51
CA THR A 256 18.63 -12.53 15.16
C THR A 256 19.21 -13.60 14.23
N ASN A 257 18.69 -13.77 13.01
CA ASN A 257 19.18 -14.72 12.03
C ASN A 257 19.80 -13.99 10.81
N PRO A 258 21.12 -13.81 10.77
CA PRO A 258 21.81 -13.11 9.69
C PRO A 258 21.59 -13.75 8.30
N ALA A 259 21.50 -15.08 8.22
CA ALA A 259 21.30 -15.78 6.96
C ALA A 259 19.90 -15.49 6.36
N LEU A 260 18.85 -15.51 7.20
CA LEU A 260 17.49 -15.14 6.78
C LEU A 260 17.43 -13.67 6.35
N PHE A 261 18.04 -12.79 7.14
CA PHE A 261 18.10 -11.36 6.83
C PHE A 261 18.77 -11.14 5.47
N GLN A 262 19.97 -11.67 5.26
CA GLN A 262 20.71 -11.51 4.01
C GLN A 262 19.94 -12.08 2.82
N TYR A 263 19.36 -13.25 2.96
CA TYR A 263 18.55 -13.85 1.90
C TYR A 263 17.37 -12.95 1.48
N LEU A 264 16.58 -12.46 2.44
CA LEU A 264 15.43 -11.60 2.12
C LEU A 264 15.87 -10.21 1.64
N GLN A 265 17.01 -9.70 2.10
CA GLN A 265 17.57 -8.44 1.62
C GLN A 265 17.96 -8.53 0.14
N GLU A 266 18.72 -9.56 -0.25
CA GLU A 266 19.23 -9.72 -1.61
C GLU A 266 18.13 -10.13 -2.59
N GLU A 267 17.39 -11.17 -2.26
CA GLU A 267 16.34 -11.69 -3.15
C GLU A 267 15.13 -10.77 -3.22
N GLY A 268 14.78 -10.11 -2.11
CA GLY A 268 13.71 -9.12 -2.10
C GLY A 268 14.02 -7.92 -2.99
N ARG A 269 15.26 -7.42 -2.98
CA ARG A 269 15.67 -6.34 -3.87
C ARG A 269 15.58 -6.76 -5.34
N LYS A 270 16.07 -7.95 -5.71
CA LYS A 270 15.97 -8.47 -7.07
C LYS A 270 14.52 -8.61 -7.53
N GLU A 271 13.65 -9.09 -6.66
CA GLU A 271 12.22 -9.25 -6.95
C GLU A 271 11.57 -7.90 -7.29
N VAL A 272 11.78 -6.89 -6.46
CA VAL A 272 11.17 -5.56 -6.62
C VAL A 272 11.71 -4.82 -7.84
N ASP A 273 12.98 -4.97 -8.21
CA ASP A 273 13.57 -4.40 -9.42
C ASP A 273 12.84 -4.89 -10.69
N GLY A 274 12.16 -6.03 -10.62
CA GLY A 274 11.33 -6.58 -11.69
C GLY A 274 9.91 -5.97 -11.79
N ILE A 275 9.45 -5.21 -10.78
CA ILE A 275 8.10 -4.64 -10.68
C ILE A 275 8.12 -3.18 -11.12
N THR A 276 7.88 -2.92 -12.39
CA THR A 276 8.09 -1.59 -13.01
C THR A 276 6.79 -0.99 -13.56
N TRP A 277 6.69 0.34 -13.52
CA TRP A 277 5.57 1.07 -14.09
C TRP A 277 5.44 0.90 -15.61
N GLU A 278 6.53 0.61 -16.34
CA GLU A 278 6.47 0.29 -17.76
C GLU A 278 5.62 -0.95 -18.03
N LYS A 279 5.84 -2.02 -17.26
CA LYS A 279 5.04 -3.26 -17.39
C LYS A 279 3.57 -3.01 -17.08
N VAL A 280 3.28 -2.22 -16.04
CA VAL A 280 1.91 -1.84 -15.69
C VAL A 280 1.28 -0.99 -16.79
N GLY A 281 2.00 0.00 -17.31
CA GLY A 281 1.55 0.87 -18.41
C GLY A 281 1.19 0.08 -19.67
N LEU A 282 2.02 -0.90 -20.05
CA LEU A 282 1.72 -1.80 -21.16
C LEU A 282 0.43 -2.61 -20.96
N ARG A 283 0.19 -3.12 -19.75
CA ARG A 283 -1.05 -3.85 -19.43
C ARG A 283 -2.27 -2.94 -19.48
N ILE A 284 -2.16 -1.71 -18.92
CA ILE A 284 -3.26 -0.71 -18.99
C ILE A 284 -3.55 -0.33 -20.44
N ARG A 285 -2.52 -0.12 -21.25
CA ARG A 285 -2.67 0.19 -22.67
C ARG A 285 -3.39 -0.94 -23.43
N ALA A 286 -2.99 -2.18 -23.23
CA ALA A 286 -3.65 -3.33 -23.84
C ALA A 286 -5.13 -3.42 -23.45
N LEU A 287 -5.46 -3.10 -22.19
CA LEU A 287 -6.84 -3.04 -21.72
C LEU A 287 -7.63 -1.90 -22.37
N TYR A 288 -7.04 -0.72 -22.57
CA TYR A 288 -7.67 0.36 -23.31
C TYR A 288 -7.99 -0.03 -24.75
N GLU A 289 -7.04 -0.66 -25.45
CA GLU A 289 -7.23 -1.12 -26.81
C GLU A 289 -8.36 -2.17 -26.91
N ASP A 290 -8.51 -3.02 -25.89
CA ASP A 290 -9.60 -3.99 -25.82
C ASP A 290 -10.96 -3.30 -25.57
N VAL A 291 -11.01 -2.37 -24.64
CA VAL A 291 -12.22 -1.55 -24.37
C VAL A 291 -12.66 -0.83 -25.64
N LEU A 292 -11.75 -0.13 -26.33
CA LEU A 292 -12.04 0.61 -27.55
C LEU A 292 -12.57 -0.30 -28.68
N ARG A 293 -12.00 -1.50 -28.84
CA ARG A 293 -12.47 -2.47 -29.86
C ARG A 293 -13.88 -2.98 -29.61
N ASN A 294 -14.29 -3.05 -28.35
CA ASN A 294 -15.57 -3.65 -27.94
C ASN A 294 -16.65 -2.60 -27.61
N TYR A 295 -16.29 -1.32 -27.53
CA TYR A 295 -17.21 -0.24 -27.19
C TYR A 295 -18.21 0.00 -28.32
N GLY A 296 -19.51 -0.04 -27.99
CA GLY A 296 -20.60 0.17 -28.94
C GLY A 296 -21.01 -1.05 -29.77
N LYS A 297 -20.40 -2.22 -29.50
CA LYS A 297 -20.86 -3.51 -30.04
C LYS A 297 -21.83 -4.16 -29.05
#